data_a126596c9cc0e6605b4538d525a0d7e3
#
_entry.id   a126596c9cc0e6605b4538d525a0d7e3
#
_cell.length_a   1.000
_cell.length_b   1.000
_cell.length_c   1.000
_cell.angle_alpha   90.00
_cell.angle_beta   90.00
_cell.angle_gamma   90.00
#
_symmetry.space_group_name_H-M   'P 1'
#
loop_
_entity.id
_entity.type
_entity.pdbx_description
1 polymer ?
#
loop_
_entity_poly.entity_id
_entity_poly.type
_entity_poly.pdbx_seq_one_letter_code
_entity_poly.pdbx_strand_id
1 'polypeptide(L)'
;MRPNHVLAVLCALTFTGAASAQELGEVEPAPLPSLASPSDPATPAKELFGRKGKPASLKARAIGFYSRGCLAGGAALPVDGKTWQVMRVSRNRNWGHPMLISFMERLSAKVPGINGWPGLLVGDMAQPRGGPMLTGHASHQVGLDVDIWLTPMPSKRLSRAEREQMSATNLVREDRADIDPEAYTLGHLKLVRAASQEPGVARIFVNPAIKKAFCRDAGRDRDWLAKVRPIWGHNYHFHVRLGCPDGEEGCRDQDPVPAGDGCGADLERWLTPEMLFPAQGKPGPPLLLSALPPECRKVLVAP
;
A
#
# COMPACT_ATOMS: atom_id res chain seq x y z
N MET A 1 -56.43 -12.04 -39.20
CA MET A 1 -55.00 -11.74 -39.16
C MET A 1 -54.71 -10.91 -37.90
N ARG A 2 -54.06 -11.48 -36.89
CA ARG A 2 -53.66 -10.77 -35.65
C ARG A 2 -52.14 -10.54 -35.72
N PRO A 3 -51.62 -9.35 -35.42
CA PRO A 3 -50.19 -9.14 -35.37
C PRO A 3 -49.62 -9.60 -34.04
N ASN A 4 -48.57 -10.44 -34.08
CA ASN A 4 -47.79 -10.87 -32.96
C ASN A 4 -46.84 -9.73 -32.54
N HIS A 5 -47.01 -9.20 -31.34
CA HIS A 5 -46.03 -8.32 -30.69
C HIS A 5 -44.95 -9.16 -30.04
N VAL A 6 -43.74 -9.13 -30.60
CA VAL A 6 -42.53 -9.67 -29.97
C VAL A 6 -42.03 -8.65 -28.98
N LEU A 7 -42.11 -8.97 -27.69
CA LEU A 7 -41.56 -8.16 -26.60
C LEU A 7 -40.06 -8.46 -26.51
N ALA A 8 -39.24 -7.52 -26.95
CA ALA A 8 -37.78 -7.59 -26.73
C ALA A 8 -37.46 -7.22 -25.28
N VAL A 9 -37.07 -8.20 -24.50
CA VAL A 9 -36.54 -7.97 -23.14
C VAL A 9 -35.09 -7.52 -23.28
N LEU A 10 -34.85 -6.23 -23.08
CA LEU A 10 -33.50 -5.69 -22.91
C LEU A 10 -32.96 -6.13 -21.53
N CYS A 11 -32.07 -7.11 -21.54
CA CYS A 11 -31.29 -7.49 -20.36
C CYS A 11 -30.20 -6.43 -20.14
N ALA A 12 -30.43 -5.47 -19.25
CA ALA A 12 -29.42 -4.51 -18.83
C ALA A 12 -28.39 -5.26 -17.98
N LEU A 13 -27.25 -5.59 -18.58
CA LEU A 13 -26.06 -6.07 -17.85
C LEU A 13 -25.49 -4.90 -17.07
N THR A 14 -25.85 -4.81 -15.78
CA THR A 14 -25.16 -3.94 -14.83
C THR A 14 -23.77 -4.54 -14.57
N PHE A 15 -22.75 -3.99 -15.21
CA PHE A 15 -21.36 -4.21 -14.80
C PHE A 15 -21.17 -3.53 -13.45
N THR A 16 -21.38 -4.27 -12.37
CA THR A 16 -20.84 -3.90 -11.07
C THR A 16 -19.34 -4.12 -11.16
N GLY A 17 -18.58 -3.03 -11.37
CA GLY A 17 -17.12 -3.06 -11.25
C GLY A 17 -16.75 -3.64 -9.90
N ALA A 18 -16.11 -4.81 -9.88
CA ALA A 18 -15.59 -5.38 -8.66
C ALA A 18 -14.50 -4.41 -8.14
N ALA A 19 -14.81 -3.68 -7.07
CA ALA A 19 -13.80 -2.95 -6.31
C ALA A 19 -12.69 -3.94 -5.95
N SER A 20 -11.43 -3.55 -6.17
CA SER A 20 -10.31 -4.45 -5.89
C SER A 20 -10.35 -4.85 -4.42
N ALA A 21 -10.00 -6.09 -4.08
CA ALA A 21 -9.98 -6.59 -2.71
C ALA A 21 -9.08 -5.79 -1.75
N GLN A 22 -8.29 -4.87 -2.29
CA GLN A 22 -7.49 -3.90 -1.52
C GLN A 22 -8.32 -2.76 -0.92
N GLU A 23 -9.47 -2.41 -1.51
CA GLU A 23 -10.28 -1.25 -1.12
C GLU A 23 -11.38 -1.58 -0.14
N LEU A 24 -11.95 -2.76 -0.26
CA LEU A 24 -13.01 -3.24 0.63
C LEU A 24 -12.46 -4.33 1.53
N GLY A 25 -12.34 -4.06 2.84
CA GLY A 25 -12.07 -5.06 3.86
C GLY A 25 -13.37 -5.70 4.32
N GLU A 26 -13.28 -6.86 4.94
CA GLU A 26 -14.40 -7.41 5.71
C GLU A 26 -14.49 -6.70 7.06
N VAL A 27 -15.69 -6.34 7.48
CA VAL A 27 -15.93 -5.67 8.78
C VAL A 27 -15.60 -6.63 9.94
N GLU A 28 -15.90 -7.90 9.76
CA GLU A 28 -15.62 -8.98 10.71
C GLU A 28 -15.15 -10.21 9.91
N PRO A 29 -13.85 -10.28 9.59
CA PRO A 29 -13.33 -11.40 8.83
C PRO A 29 -13.49 -12.71 9.60
N ALA A 30 -14.01 -13.73 8.95
CA ALA A 30 -14.10 -15.07 9.53
C ALA A 30 -12.68 -15.57 9.89
N PRO A 31 -12.54 -16.30 11.03
CA PRO A 31 -11.27 -16.94 11.35
C PRO A 31 -10.81 -17.83 10.21
N LEU A 32 -9.54 -17.74 9.87
CA LEU A 32 -8.95 -18.60 8.85
C LEU A 32 -8.98 -20.06 9.33
N PRO A 33 -9.39 -21.03 8.49
CA PRO A 33 -9.38 -22.44 8.85
C PRO A 33 -7.97 -22.89 9.22
N SER A 34 -7.85 -23.87 10.12
CA SER A 34 -6.56 -24.46 10.47
C SER A 34 -5.89 -25.06 9.23
N LEU A 35 -4.56 -24.94 9.17
CA LEU A 35 -3.80 -25.61 8.12
C LEU A 35 -3.80 -27.11 8.38
N ALA A 36 -4.10 -27.89 7.36
CA ALA A 36 -4.06 -29.37 7.44
C ALA A 36 -2.65 -29.90 7.74
N SER A 37 -1.64 -29.26 7.18
CA SER A 37 -0.22 -29.63 7.30
C SER A 37 0.66 -28.40 7.46
N PRO A 38 0.67 -27.73 8.63
CA PRO A 38 1.44 -26.50 8.81
C PRO A 38 2.96 -26.69 8.73
N SER A 39 3.46 -27.93 8.87
CA SER A 39 4.87 -28.29 8.73
C SER A 39 5.29 -28.71 7.32
N ASP A 40 4.33 -28.85 6.39
CA ASP A 40 4.62 -29.18 5.01
C ASP A 40 5.48 -28.08 4.37
N PRO A 41 6.69 -28.40 3.87
CA PRO A 41 7.56 -27.43 3.21
C PRO A 41 6.94 -26.82 1.94
N ALA A 42 5.93 -27.45 1.34
CA ALA A 42 5.18 -26.93 0.21
C ALA A 42 4.09 -25.93 0.62
N THR A 43 3.83 -25.72 1.94
CA THR A 43 2.87 -24.72 2.39
C THR A 43 3.31 -23.32 2.00
N PRO A 44 2.48 -22.53 1.27
CA PRO A 44 2.81 -21.17 0.92
C PRO A 44 3.13 -20.30 2.16
N ALA A 45 4.21 -19.54 2.11
CA ALA A 45 4.63 -18.71 3.24
C ALA A 45 3.52 -17.71 3.69
N LYS A 46 2.71 -17.21 2.75
CA LYS A 46 1.56 -16.35 3.06
C LYS A 46 0.54 -17.01 3.99
N GLU A 47 0.35 -18.33 3.87
CA GLU A 47 -0.56 -19.10 4.73
C GLU A 47 -0.01 -19.22 6.17
N LEU A 48 1.29 -19.24 6.32
CA LEU A 48 1.96 -19.33 7.62
C LEU A 48 1.99 -17.97 8.33
N PHE A 49 2.42 -16.93 7.64
CA PHE A 49 2.55 -15.57 8.20
C PHE A 49 1.19 -14.89 8.40
N GLY A 50 0.25 -15.05 7.47
CA GLY A 50 -1.08 -14.43 7.53
C GLY A 50 -1.95 -14.88 8.70
N ARG A 51 -1.59 -16.00 9.36
CA ARG A 51 -2.29 -16.48 10.57
C ARG A 51 -1.68 -16.00 11.89
N LYS A 52 -0.59 -15.20 11.81
CA LYS A 52 0.06 -14.67 13.01
C LYS A 52 -0.62 -13.38 13.46
N GLY A 53 -1.46 -13.46 14.47
CA GLY A 53 -2.21 -12.32 15.00
C GLY A 53 -1.41 -11.38 15.93
N LYS A 54 -0.17 -11.78 16.31
CA LYS A 54 0.70 -11.04 17.26
C LYS A 54 2.13 -10.98 16.72
N PRO A 55 2.90 -9.94 17.07
CA PRO A 55 4.32 -9.85 16.71
C PRO A 55 5.13 -10.96 17.39
N ALA A 56 6.28 -11.27 16.87
CA ALA A 56 7.25 -12.14 17.53
C ALA A 56 7.87 -11.40 18.71
N SER A 57 8.04 -12.09 19.85
CA SER A 57 8.72 -11.55 21.03
C SER A 57 10.24 -11.53 20.83
N LEU A 58 10.69 -10.69 19.91
CA LEU A 58 12.07 -10.51 19.48
C LEU A 58 12.40 -9.01 19.41
N LYS A 59 13.71 -8.67 19.39
CA LYS A 59 14.13 -7.30 19.07
C LYS A 59 13.64 -6.92 17.68
N ALA A 60 13.20 -5.67 17.50
CA ALA A 60 12.75 -5.17 16.21
C ALA A 60 13.87 -5.27 15.16
N ARG A 61 13.55 -5.89 14.02
CA ARG A 61 14.44 -6.01 12.85
C ARG A 61 13.64 -6.22 11.58
N ALA A 62 14.03 -5.51 10.52
CA ALA A 62 13.64 -5.79 9.15
C ALA A 62 14.57 -6.88 8.57
N ILE A 63 14.05 -7.97 8.07
CA ILE A 63 14.85 -9.12 7.62
C ILE A 63 14.53 -9.44 6.17
N GLY A 64 15.50 -9.37 5.29
CA GLY A 64 15.38 -9.65 3.88
C GLY A 64 15.02 -8.43 3.04
N PHE A 65 14.38 -8.66 1.92
CA PHE A 65 13.95 -7.64 0.97
C PHE A 65 12.43 -7.38 1.11
N TYR A 66 11.97 -6.22 0.73
CA TYR A 66 10.58 -5.75 0.87
C TYR A 66 9.50 -6.74 0.40
N SER A 67 9.82 -7.57 -0.62
CA SER A 67 8.94 -8.61 -1.17
C SER A 67 9.41 -10.04 -0.89
N ARG A 68 10.48 -10.21 -0.11
CA ARG A 68 11.04 -11.50 0.32
C ARG A 68 11.70 -11.35 1.68
N GLY A 69 10.90 -11.22 2.71
CA GLY A 69 11.41 -10.97 4.04
C GLY A 69 10.37 -11.19 5.12
N CYS A 70 10.69 -10.73 6.31
CA CYS A 70 9.82 -10.76 7.47
C CYS A 70 10.21 -9.66 8.47
N LEU A 71 9.34 -9.44 9.48
CA LEU A 71 9.51 -8.44 10.52
C LEU A 71 9.62 -9.13 11.89
N ALA A 72 10.78 -9.06 12.51
CA ALA A 72 10.93 -9.43 13.91
C ALA A 72 10.50 -8.25 14.80
N GLY A 73 9.87 -8.54 15.93
CA GLY A 73 9.55 -7.54 16.96
C GLY A 73 8.80 -6.31 16.45
N GLY A 74 7.83 -6.52 15.54
CA GLY A 74 7.05 -5.42 14.95
C GLY A 74 6.32 -4.61 16.00
N ALA A 75 6.26 -3.29 15.82
CA ALA A 75 5.48 -2.35 16.61
C ALA A 75 4.16 -2.02 15.91
N ALA A 76 3.08 -1.90 16.66
CA ALA A 76 1.80 -1.47 16.11
C ALA A 76 1.73 0.06 16.04
N LEU A 77 1.31 0.60 14.91
CA LEU A 77 0.79 1.97 14.87
C LEU A 77 -0.57 1.97 15.59
N PRO A 78 -0.78 2.79 16.63
CA PRO A 78 -2.11 2.90 17.25
C PRO A 78 -3.19 3.16 16.20
N VAL A 79 -4.34 2.49 16.35
CA VAL A 79 -5.46 2.63 15.39
C VAL A 79 -5.91 4.08 15.26
N ASP A 80 -5.80 4.84 16.33
CA ASP A 80 -6.11 6.26 16.40
C ASP A 80 -4.92 7.05 16.92
N GLY A 81 -4.55 8.09 16.20
CA GLY A 81 -3.65 9.14 16.66
C GLY A 81 -4.30 10.50 16.61
N LYS A 82 -3.57 11.53 17.02
CA LYS A 82 -4.05 12.93 16.96
C LYS A 82 -4.31 13.36 15.51
N THR A 83 -3.47 12.89 14.59
CA THR A 83 -3.44 13.31 13.19
C THR A 83 -3.44 12.12 12.22
N TRP A 84 -3.89 10.96 12.64
CA TRP A 84 -4.11 9.82 11.77
C TRP A 84 -5.24 8.92 12.28
N GLN A 85 -5.81 8.15 11.36
CA GLN A 85 -6.71 7.04 11.64
C GLN A 85 -6.34 5.86 10.72
N VAL A 86 -6.16 4.67 11.30
CA VAL A 86 -5.88 3.45 10.54
C VAL A 86 -7.19 2.95 9.92
N MET A 87 -7.13 2.58 8.64
CA MET A 87 -8.23 2.01 7.86
C MET A 87 -8.11 0.49 7.77
N ARG A 88 -9.21 -0.23 7.45
CA ARG A 88 -9.22 -1.70 7.27
C ARG A 88 -8.64 -2.44 8.47
N VAL A 89 -9.07 -2.05 9.67
CA VAL A 89 -8.53 -2.54 10.96
C VAL A 89 -8.67 -4.05 11.10
N SER A 90 -9.70 -4.65 10.47
CA SER A 90 -9.92 -6.09 10.46
C SER A 90 -8.78 -6.89 9.82
N ARG A 91 -7.98 -6.27 8.95
CA ARG A 91 -6.84 -6.90 8.30
C ARG A 91 -5.64 -7.10 9.23
N ASN A 92 -5.61 -6.42 10.38
CA ASN A 92 -4.47 -6.43 11.32
C ASN A 92 -3.13 -6.09 10.63
N ARG A 93 -3.12 -5.04 9.80
CA ARG A 93 -1.98 -4.62 8.98
C ARG A 93 -1.48 -3.21 9.33
N ASN A 94 -1.50 -2.88 10.61
CA ASN A 94 -0.98 -1.62 11.14
C ASN A 94 0.35 -1.82 11.91
N TRP A 95 1.17 -2.78 11.46
CA TRP A 95 2.44 -3.13 12.10
C TRP A 95 3.61 -2.65 11.25
N GLY A 96 4.71 -2.30 11.91
CA GLY A 96 5.91 -1.86 11.22
C GLY A 96 7.15 -1.96 12.09
N HIS A 97 8.31 -1.72 11.48
CA HIS A 97 9.52 -1.43 12.21
C HIS A 97 9.34 -0.11 13.01
N PRO A 98 9.91 0.07 14.21
CA PRO A 98 9.78 1.32 14.98
C PRO A 98 10.12 2.58 14.18
N MET A 99 11.07 2.50 13.23
CA MET A 99 11.41 3.60 12.33
C MET A 99 10.21 4.03 11.46
N LEU A 100 9.40 3.06 10.98
CA LEU A 100 8.19 3.34 10.20
C LEU A 100 7.10 3.98 11.07
N ILE A 101 6.95 3.52 12.32
CA ILE A 101 6.02 4.13 13.26
C ILE A 101 6.40 5.60 13.51
N SER A 102 7.67 5.87 13.80
CA SER A 102 8.17 7.23 14.01
C SER A 102 8.04 8.11 12.76
N PHE A 103 8.23 7.54 11.56
CA PHE A 103 7.95 8.25 10.30
C PHE A 103 6.47 8.68 10.21
N MET A 104 5.53 7.76 10.51
CA MET A 104 4.10 8.07 10.46
C MET A 104 3.71 9.16 11.45
N GLU A 105 4.24 9.10 12.67
CA GLU A 105 4.01 10.13 13.70
C GLU A 105 4.51 11.51 13.24
N ARG A 106 5.73 11.58 12.71
CA ARG A 106 6.30 12.85 12.23
C ARG A 106 5.56 13.41 11.02
N LEU A 107 5.29 12.58 10.00
CA LEU A 107 4.62 13.03 8.80
C LEU A 107 3.19 13.51 9.12
N SER A 108 2.41 12.70 9.83
CA SER A 108 1.02 13.02 10.13
C SER A 108 0.87 14.32 10.94
N ALA A 109 1.80 14.58 11.88
CA ALA A 109 1.81 15.79 12.67
C ALA A 109 2.02 17.08 11.84
N LYS A 110 2.68 16.97 10.68
CA LYS A 110 2.94 18.10 9.77
C LYS A 110 1.75 18.42 8.85
N VAL A 111 0.89 17.43 8.58
CA VAL A 111 -0.16 17.50 7.55
C VAL A 111 -1.11 18.71 7.72
N PRO A 112 -1.60 19.06 8.93
CA PRO A 112 -2.47 20.24 9.08
C PRO A 112 -1.82 21.54 8.58
N GLY A 113 -0.51 21.69 8.80
CA GLY A 113 0.24 22.87 8.34
C GLY A 113 0.64 22.83 6.86
N ILE A 114 0.64 21.65 6.23
CA ILE A 114 1.07 21.46 4.84
C ILE A 114 -0.07 21.74 3.86
N ASN A 115 -1.24 21.15 4.09
CA ASN A 115 -2.35 21.15 3.14
C ASN A 115 -3.72 21.41 3.78
N GLY A 116 -3.77 21.65 5.10
CA GLY A 116 -5.01 21.91 5.82
C GLY A 116 -5.86 20.68 6.13
N TRP A 117 -5.39 19.46 5.81
CA TRP A 117 -6.11 18.24 6.19
C TRP A 117 -5.97 17.99 7.69
N PRO A 118 -7.01 17.48 8.37
CA PRO A 118 -6.92 17.16 9.81
C PRO A 118 -5.84 16.12 10.13
N GLY A 119 -5.46 15.31 9.14
CA GLY A 119 -4.47 14.25 9.27
C GLY A 119 -4.52 13.25 8.11
N LEU A 120 -4.04 12.03 8.36
CA LEU A 120 -3.89 10.97 7.36
C LEU A 120 -4.84 9.79 7.63
N LEU A 121 -5.37 9.20 6.56
CA LEU A 121 -5.95 7.86 6.59
C LEU A 121 -4.85 6.86 6.20
N VAL A 122 -4.51 5.99 7.15
CA VAL A 122 -3.41 5.02 6.99
C VAL A 122 -4.00 3.68 6.53
N GLY A 123 -3.58 3.23 5.38
CA GLY A 123 -3.93 1.93 4.81
C GLY A 123 -3.07 0.79 5.36
N ASP A 124 -2.75 -0.18 4.50
CA ASP A 124 -1.95 -1.32 4.90
C ASP A 124 -0.48 -0.93 5.16
N MET A 125 0.05 -1.42 6.27
CA MET A 125 1.48 -1.52 6.61
C MET A 125 1.88 -3.00 6.54
N ALA A 126 2.73 -3.49 7.42
CA ALA A 126 2.97 -4.92 7.55
C ALA A 126 1.91 -5.60 8.44
N GLN A 127 1.81 -6.92 8.33
CA GLN A 127 1.18 -7.77 9.34
C GLN A 127 2.13 -8.00 10.54
N PRO A 128 1.69 -8.54 11.68
CA PRO A 128 2.45 -8.53 12.95
C PRO A 128 3.87 -9.08 12.87
N ARG A 129 4.12 -10.08 12.02
CA ARG A 129 5.44 -10.69 11.79
C ARG A 129 5.99 -10.41 10.39
N GLY A 130 5.40 -9.46 9.67
CA GLY A 130 5.72 -9.26 8.26
C GLY A 130 5.45 -10.52 7.43
N GLY A 131 6.33 -10.81 6.48
CA GLY A 131 6.17 -11.92 5.56
C GLY A 131 5.10 -11.70 4.49
N PRO A 132 4.95 -12.65 3.55
CA PRO A 132 3.95 -12.55 2.50
C PRO A 132 2.53 -12.52 3.06
N MET A 133 1.68 -11.68 2.50
CA MET A 133 0.28 -11.51 2.89
C MET A 133 -0.63 -12.49 2.14
N LEU A 134 -1.75 -12.89 2.74
CA LEU A 134 -2.74 -13.75 2.12
C LEU A 134 -3.34 -13.13 0.86
N THR A 135 -3.58 -11.82 0.90
CA THR A 135 -4.18 -11.04 -0.19
C THR A 135 -3.47 -9.70 -0.34
N GLY A 136 -3.52 -9.13 -1.54
CA GLY A 136 -2.99 -7.80 -1.81
C GLY A 136 -1.48 -7.83 -2.10
N HIS A 137 -0.76 -7.01 -1.40
CA HIS A 137 0.60 -6.54 -1.64
C HIS A 137 1.65 -7.63 -1.91
N ALA A 138 2.53 -7.37 -2.88
CA ALA A 138 3.75 -8.16 -3.08
C ALA A 138 4.86 -7.76 -2.08
N SER A 139 4.84 -6.53 -1.57
CA SER A 139 5.78 -5.99 -0.57
C SER A 139 5.17 -5.88 0.83
N HIS A 140 5.56 -4.93 1.65
CA HIS A 140 5.18 -4.77 3.07
C HIS A 140 5.68 -5.89 3.99
N GLN A 141 6.59 -6.75 3.53
CA GLN A 141 6.98 -7.94 4.29
C GLN A 141 7.96 -7.66 5.41
N VAL A 142 8.72 -6.57 5.34
CA VAL A 142 9.80 -6.26 6.31
C VAL A 142 9.45 -5.12 7.28
N GLY A 143 8.22 -4.57 7.17
CA GLY A 143 7.75 -3.52 8.07
C GLY A 143 8.33 -2.13 7.78
N LEU A 144 8.79 -1.87 6.56
CA LEU A 144 9.34 -0.59 6.10
C LEU A 144 8.49 0.08 5.01
N ASP A 145 7.34 -0.48 4.70
CA ASP A 145 6.38 0.02 3.71
C ASP A 145 5.06 0.44 4.38
N VAL A 146 4.44 1.52 3.90
CA VAL A 146 3.10 1.96 4.31
C VAL A 146 2.34 2.56 3.14
N ASP A 147 1.05 2.22 3.04
CA ASP A 147 0.10 2.87 2.16
C ASP A 147 -0.63 3.99 2.89
N ILE A 148 -0.63 5.18 2.33
CA ILE A 148 -1.32 6.35 2.85
C ILE A 148 -2.38 6.78 1.83
N TRP A 149 -3.63 6.83 2.25
CA TRP A 149 -4.72 7.18 1.36
C TRP A 149 -4.61 8.63 0.86
N LEU A 150 -4.98 8.84 -0.40
CA LEU A 150 -5.09 10.17 -1.00
C LEU A 150 -6.42 10.86 -0.64
N THR A 151 -7.17 10.30 0.29
CA THR A 151 -8.40 10.85 0.84
C THR A 151 -8.08 11.65 2.09
N PRO A 152 -8.50 12.92 2.20
CA PRO A 152 -8.37 13.69 3.43
C PRO A 152 -9.01 12.97 4.63
N MET A 153 -8.30 12.92 5.74
CA MET A 153 -8.87 12.40 6.98
C MET A 153 -10.03 13.31 7.43
N PRO A 154 -11.22 12.77 7.76
CA PRO A 154 -12.29 13.60 8.33
C PRO A 154 -11.93 14.08 9.74
N SER A 155 -12.49 15.21 10.15
CA SER A 155 -12.27 15.76 11.50
C SER A 155 -12.87 14.89 12.60
N LYS A 156 -13.90 14.11 12.28
CA LYS A 156 -14.50 13.13 13.21
C LYS A 156 -13.69 11.84 13.27
N ARG A 157 -13.73 11.17 14.39
CA ARG A 157 -13.25 9.80 14.51
C ARG A 157 -14.23 8.87 13.78
N LEU A 158 -13.69 8.02 12.88
CA LEU A 158 -14.46 7.02 12.17
C LEU A 158 -14.74 5.82 13.09
N SER A 159 -15.95 5.29 13.02
CA SER A 159 -16.31 4.02 13.62
C SER A 159 -15.57 2.86 12.93
N ARG A 160 -15.55 1.68 13.57
CA ARG A 160 -14.97 0.47 12.96
C ARG A 160 -15.60 0.16 11.60
N ALA A 161 -16.94 0.21 11.51
CA ALA A 161 -17.67 -0.06 10.25
C ALA A 161 -17.29 0.94 9.15
N GLU A 162 -17.23 2.24 9.47
CA GLU A 162 -16.81 3.26 8.50
C GLU A 162 -15.40 3.01 7.97
N ARG A 163 -14.46 2.57 8.84
CA ARG A 163 -13.09 2.26 8.42
C ARG A 163 -13.00 1.05 7.48
N GLU A 164 -13.92 0.10 7.62
CA GLU A 164 -13.99 -1.08 6.73
C GLU A 164 -14.69 -0.77 5.41
N GLN A 165 -15.67 0.13 5.40
CA GLN A 165 -16.56 0.34 4.25
C GLN A 165 -16.23 1.60 3.42
N MET A 166 -15.57 2.61 4.02
CA MET A 166 -15.23 3.83 3.30
C MET A 166 -14.33 3.52 2.10
N SER A 167 -14.71 4.00 0.92
CA SER A 167 -13.86 3.94 -0.26
C SER A 167 -12.82 5.06 -0.25
N ALA A 168 -11.60 4.76 -0.64
CA ALA A 168 -10.59 5.76 -0.87
C ALA A 168 -10.88 6.55 -2.16
N THR A 169 -10.53 7.84 -2.18
CA THR A 169 -10.74 8.71 -3.34
C THR A 169 -9.80 8.31 -4.47
N ASN A 170 -10.36 7.97 -5.63
CA ASN A 170 -9.58 7.75 -6.84
C ASN A 170 -9.17 9.11 -7.44
N LEU A 171 -7.87 9.33 -7.63
CA LEU A 171 -7.36 10.56 -8.26
C LEU A 171 -7.15 10.45 -9.77
N VAL A 172 -7.44 9.32 -10.37
CA VAL A 172 -7.09 9.04 -11.77
C VAL A 172 -8.36 8.87 -12.59
N ARG A 173 -8.41 9.49 -13.76
CA ARG A 173 -9.51 9.35 -14.72
C ARG A 173 -9.66 7.90 -15.17
N GLU A 174 -10.81 7.58 -15.75
CA GLU A 174 -11.11 6.25 -16.29
C GLU A 174 -10.17 5.83 -17.43
N ASP A 175 -9.73 6.79 -18.26
CA ASP A 175 -8.76 6.55 -19.34
C ASP A 175 -7.32 6.31 -18.82
N ARG A 176 -7.08 6.46 -17.51
CA ARG A 176 -5.81 6.30 -16.81
C ARG A 176 -4.66 7.21 -17.31
N ALA A 177 -4.93 8.10 -18.26
CA ALA A 177 -3.92 8.91 -18.91
C ALA A 177 -3.58 10.21 -18.14
N ASP A 178 -4.44 10.61 -17.20
CA ASP A 178 -4.25 11.80 -16.37
C ASP A 178 -5.05 11.70 -15.06
N ILE A 179 -4.83 12.68 -14.18
CA ILE A 179 -5.61 12.83 -12.93
C ILE A 179 -7.04 13.30 -13.25
N ASP A 180 -7.94 13.01 -12.32
CA ASP A 180 -9.26 13.61 -12.25
C ASP A 180 -9.14 15.02 -11.63
N PRO A 181 -9.42 16.10 -12.39
CA PRO A 181 -9.27 17.46 -11.91
C PRO A 181 -10.24 17.84 -10.76
N GLU A 182 -11.33 17.09 -10.58
CA GLU A 182 -12.27 17.32 -9.46
C GLU A 182 -11.76 16.68 -8.16
N ALA A 183 -10.99 15.60 -8.26
CA ALA A 183 -10.45 14.89 -7.11
C ALA A 183 -9.05 15.36 -6.71
N TYR A 184 -8.19 15.64 -7.70
CA TYR A 184 -6.81 16.06 -7.46
C TYR A 184 -6.71 17.54 -7.04
N THR A 185 -5.87 17.81 -6.04
CA THR A 185 -5.54 19.16 -5.60
C THR A 185 -4.03 19.31 -5.36
N LEU A 186 -3.53 20.55 -5.30
CA LEU A 186 -2.14 20.82 -4.89
C LEU A 186 -1.85 20.36 -3.45
N GLY A 187 -2.87 20.09 -2.64
CA GLY A 187 -2.73 19.47 -1.33
C GLY A 187 -2.11 18.07 -1.40
N HIS A 188 -2.46 17.29 -2.41
CA HIS A 188 -1.87 15.96 -2.66
C HIS A 188 -0.39 16.06 -3.03
N LEU A 189 -0.03 16.99 -3.92
CA LEU A 189 1.37 17.24 -4.29
C LEU A 189 2.19 17.64 -3.06
N LYS A 190 1.69 18.61 -2.26
CA LYS A 190 2.38 19.07 -1.05
C LYS A 190 2.60 17.95 -0.05
N LEU A 191 1.60 17.07 0.14
CA LEU A 191 1.69 15.92 1.04
C LEU A 191 2.78 14.94 0.59
N VAL A 192 2.75 14.52 -0.70
CA VAL A 192 3.72 13.55 -1.22
C VAL A 192 5.13 14.13 -1.24
N ARG A 193 5.27 15.45 -1.55
CA ARG A 193 6.55 16.15 -1.43
C ARG A 193 7.07 16.11 0.01
N ALA A 194 6.24 16.46 0.99
CA ALA A 194 6.64 16.43 2.40
C ALA A 194 7.02 15.01 2.85
N ALA A 195 6.27 14.00 2.42
CA ALA A 195 6.60 12.59 2.70
C ALA A 195 7.97 12.20 2.11
N SER A 196 8.26 12.62 0.86
CA SER A 196 9.54 12.30 0.19
C SER A 196 10.77 12.92 0.87
N GLN A 197 10.57 14.01 1.58
CA GLN A 197 11.61 14.76 2.30
C GLN A 197 11.81 14.27 3.75
N GLU A 198 10.97 13.35 4.23
CA GLU A 198 11.17 12.75 5.56
C GLU A 198 12.45 11.90 5.58
N PRO A 199 13.19 11.95 6.71
CA PRO A 199 14.36 11.10 6.90
C PRO A 199 14.05 9.61 6.71
N GLY A 200 14.93 8.89 6.04
CA GLY A 200 14.82 7.46 5.80
C GLY A 200 13.92 7.08 4.62
N VAL A 201 13.17 8.01 4.00
CA VAL A 201 12.36 7.69 2.83
C VAL A 201 13.25 7.45 1.61
N ALA A 202 13.22 6.21 1.11
CA ALA A 202 13.95 5.79 -0.08
C ALA A 202 13.12 5.99 -1.36
N ARG A 203 11.82 5.66 -1.31
CA ARG A 203 10.90 5.77 -2.47
C ARG A 203 9.47 6.06 -2.05
N ILE A 204 8.73 6.63 -3.00
CA ILE A 204 7.28 6.72 -2.94
C ILE A 204 6.74 6.22 -4.28
N PHE A 205 5.78 5.30 -4.23
CA PHE A 205 5.12 4.79 -5.43
C PHE A 205 3.74 5.42 -5.58
N VAL A 206 3.44 5.88 -6.79
CA VAL A 206 2.17 6.49 -7.17
C VAL A 206 1.72 6.01 -8.55
N ASN A 207 0.46 6.18 -8.89
CA ASN A 207 0.00 5.95 -10.26
C ASN A 207 0.75 6.85 -11.27
N PRO A 208 1.04 6.37 -12.50
CA PRO A 208 1.70 7.17 -13.54
C PRO A 208 1.00 8.51 -13.83
N ALA A 209 -0.34 8.56 -13.83
CA ALA A 209 -1.10 9.79 -14.02
C ALA A 209 -0.86 10.80 -12.88
N ILE A 210 -0.76 10.32 -11.63
CA ILE A 210 -0.43 11.16 -10.47
C ILE A 210 1.01 11.67 -10.58
N LYS A 211 1.97 10.82 -10.98
CA LYS A 211 3.35 11.26 -11.24
C LYS A 211 3.41 12.34 -12.33
N LYS A 212 2.62 12.18 -13.41
CA LYS A 212 2.50 13.17 -14.49
C LYS A 212 2.01 14.52 -13.96
N ALA A 213 0.96 14.53 -13.13
CA ALA A 213 0.47 15.74 -12.49
C ALA A 213 1.55 16.40 -11.61
N PHE A 214 2.27 15.62 -10.80
CA PHE A 214 3.37 16.14 -9.99
C PHE A 214 4.50 16.73 -10.86
N CYS A 215 4.85 16.10 -11.98
CA CYS A 215 5.83 16.62 -12.91
C CYS A 215 5.42 17.97 -13.50
N ARG A 216 4.13 18.16 -13.78
CA ARG A 216 3.55 19.41 -14.28
C ARG A 216 3.55 20.51 -13.21
N ASP A 217 3.14 20.15 -11.98
CA ASP A 217 2.76 21.12 -10.95
C ASP A 217 3.88 21.41 -9.91
N ALA A 218 5.01 20.68 -9.96
CA ALA A 218 6.08 20.79 -8.96
C ALA A 218 6.84 22.14 -8.99
N GLY A 219 6.75 22.91 -10.07
CA GLY A 219 7.52 24.16 -10.21
C GLY A 219 9.02 23.90 -10.42
N ARG A 220 9.87 24.75 -9.83
CA ARG A 220 11.33 24.69 -10.03
C ARG A 220 12.03 23.70 -9.08
N ASP A 221 11.53 23.54 -7.87
CA ASP A 221 12.07 22.58 -6.91
C ASP A 221 11.54 21.19 -7.21
N ARG A 222 12.38 20.36 -7.86
CA ARG A 222 11.99 19.08 -8.44
C ARG A 222 12.77 17.86 -7.92
N ASP A 223 13.83 18.07 -7.13
CA ASP A 223 14.74 17.00 -6.69
C ASP A 223 14.01 15.88 -5.94
N TRP A 224 12.97 16.23 -5.17
CA TRP A 224 12.14 15.29 -4.44
C TRP A 224 11.40 14.30 -5.36
N LEU A 225 11.14 14.69 -6.61
CA LEU A 225 10.45 13.84 -7.60
C LEU A 225 11.28 12.61 -7.97
N ALA A 226 12.61 12.62 -7.81
CA ALA A 226 13.44 11.45 -8.04
C ALA A 226 12.96 10.23 -7.22
N LYS A 227 12.53 10.46 -5.98
CA LYS A 227 12.02 9.40 -5.09
C LYS A 227 10.59 8.94 -5.45
N VAL A 228 9.82 9.74 -6.19
CA VAL A 228 8.43 9.43 -6.56
C VAL A 228 8.42 8.63 -7.85
N ARG A 229 8.09 7.35 -7.76
CA ARG A 229 8.20 6.39 -8.88
C ARG A 229 6.82 5.92 -9.34
N PRO A 230 6.58 5.90 -10.65
CA PRO A 230 5.32 5.39 -11.20
C PRO A 230 5.24 3.87 -11.03
N ILE A 231 4.04 3.39 -10.69
CA ILE A 231 3.69 1.97 -10.67
C ILE A 231 2.18 1.80 -10.92
N TRP A 232 1.76 0.67 -11.45
CA TRP A 232 0.34 0.37 -11.65
C TRP A 232 -0.45 0.32 -10.33
N GLY A 233 -1.75 0.54 -10.43
CA GLY A 233 -2.57 0.79 -9.25
C GLY A 233 -2.19 2.13 -8.62
N HIS A 234 -2.21 2.24 -7.30
CA HIS A 234 -1.79 3.41 -6.54
C HIS A 234 -2.50 4.71 -6.96
N ASN A 235 -3.76 4.59 -7.36
CA ASN A 235 -4.60 5.72 -7.78
C ASN A 235 -5.42 6.32 -6.63
N TYR A 236 -5.54 5.64 -5.48
CA TYR A 236 -6.22 6.12 -4.26
C TYR A 236 -5.31 6.20 -3.04
N HIS A 237 -4.10 5.73 -3.11
CA HIS A 237 -3.07 5.86 -2.08
C HIS A 237 -1.70 6.04 -2.71
N PHE A 238 -0.79 6.59 -1.97
CA PHE A 238 0.63 6.51 -2.28
C PHE A 238 1.31 5.56 -1.30
N HIS A 239 2.25 4.80 -1.81
CA HIS A 239 3.01 3.83 -1.04
C HIS A 239 4.38 4.40 -0.69
N VAL A 240 4.68 4.54 0.59
CA VAL A 240 5.99 5.00 1.06
C VAL A 240 6.84 3.79 1.43
N ARG A 241 8.09 3.81 0.98
CA ARG A 241 9.12 2.84 1.33
C ARG A 241 10.27 3.54 2.04
N LEU A 242 10.59 3.09 3.24
CA LEU A 242 11.80 3.49 3.95
C LEU A 242 12.97 2.62 3.51
N GLY A 243 14.19 3.17 3.57
CA GLY A 243 15.42 2.40 3.48
C GLY A 243 15.62 1.50 4.71
N CYS A 244 16.55 0.56 4.61
CA CYS A 244 16.94 -0.26 5.75
C CYS A 244 17.46 0.62 6.89
N PRO A 245 17.14 0.29 8.16
CA PRO A 245 17.74 0.99 9.31
C PRO A 245 19.26 0.83 9.32
N ASP A 246 19.97 1.91 9.68
CA ASP A 246 21.43 1.91 9.76
C ASP A 246 21.95 0.80 10.70
N GLY A 247 22.92 0.04 10.24
CA GLY A 247 23.55 -1.03 11.02
C GLY A 247 22.68 -2.28 11.22
N GLU A 248 21.54 -2.39 10.55
CA GLU A 248 20.67 -3.56 10.64
C GLU A 248 21.10 -4.65 9.66
N GLU A 249 21.86 -5.64 10.16
CA GLU A 249 22.26 -6.80 9.37
C GLU A 249 21.03 -7.62 8.92
N GLY A 250 21.07 -8.07 7.66
CA GLY A 250 20.02 -8.90 7.09
C GLY A 250 18.87 -8.13 6.42
N CYS A 251 18.75 -6.83 6.60
CA CYS A 251 17.90 -5.97 5.79
C CYS A 251 18.59 -5.67 4.45
N ARG A 252 17.85 -5.68 3.35
CA ARG A 252 18.38 -5.41 2.03
C ARG A 252 17.60 -4.31 1.33
N ASP A 253 18.29 -3.21 1.05
CA ASP A 253 17.73 -2.09 0.31
C ASP A 253 17.42 -2.43 -1.16
N GLN A 254 16.54 -1.66 -1.71
CA GLN A 254 16.36 -1.58 -3.15
C GLN A 254 17.47 -0.72 -3.77
N ASP A 255 17.85 -1.02 -5.02
CA ASP A 255 18.83 -0.20 -5.74
C ASP A 255 18.48 1.29 -5.69
N PRO A 256 19.47 2.18 -5.68
CA PRO A 256 19.22 3.63 -5.65
C PRO A 256 18.25 4.08 -6.74
N VAL A 257 17.54 5.17 -6.50
CA VAL A 257 16.70 5.77 -7.54
C VAL A 257 17.58 6.27 -8.70
N PRO A 258 17.16 6.10 -9.97
CA PRO A 258 17.87 6.68 -11.11
C PRO A 258 18.03 8.19 -10.97
N ALA A 259 19.09 8.74 -11.58
CA ALA A 259 19.32 10.17 -11.64
C ALA A 259 18.17 10.92 -12.34
N GLY A 260 17.96 12.18 -11.96
CA GLY A 260 16.90 13.04 -12.51
C GLY A 260 15.57 12.88 -11.76
N ASP A 261 14.59 13.66 -12.15
CA ASP A 261 13.28 13.75 -11.51
C ASP A 261 12.28 12.63 -11.91
N GLY A 262 12.69 11.79 -12.88
CA GLY A 262 11.85 10.69 -13.38
C GLY A 262 10.62 11.16 -14.17
N CYS A 263 10.64 12.40 -14.68
CA CYS A 263 9.68 12.94 -15.65
C CYS A 263 10.21 12.75 -17.08
N GLY A 264 9.47 13.20 -18.09
CA GLY A 264 9.88 13.02 -19.49
C GLY A 264 9.83 11.57 -19.95
N ALA A 265 10.81 11.13 -20.75
CA ALA A 265 10.82 9.82 -21.41
C ALA A 265 10.62 8.62 -20.46
N ASP A 266 11.12 8.69 -19.23
CA ASP A 266 10.93 7.64 -18.23
C ASP A 266 9.46 7.51 -17.82
N LEU A 267 8.75 8.63 -17.69
CA LEU A 267 7.33 8.64 -17.38
C LEU A 267 6.47 8.32 -18.60
N GLU A 268 6.81 8.84 -19.77
CA GLU A 268 6.07 8.65 -21.03
C GLU A 268 5.86 7.16 -21.35
N ARG A 269 6.87 6.32 -21.06
CA ARG A 269 6.75 4.87 -21.24
C ARG A 269 5.61 4.24 -20.42
N TRP A 270 5.25 4.83 -19.28
CA TRP A 270 4.15 4.37 -18.44
C TRP A 270 2.77 4.81 -18.94
N LEU A 271 2.72 5.77 -19.86
CA LEU A 271 1.50 6.38 -20.38
C LEU A 271 1.15 5.90 -21.81
N THR A 272 1.83 4.87 -22.31
CA THR A 272 1.44 4.21 -23.57
C THR A 272 0.15 3.39 -23.37
N PRO A 273 -0.67 3.17 -24.41
CA PRO A 273 -1.91 2.39 -24.28
C PRO A 273 -1.71 1.01 -23.65
N GLU A 274 -0.63 0.31 -23.99
CA GLU A 274 -0.29 -1.01 -23.48
C GLU A 274 0.04 -0.97 -21.98
N MET A 275 0.65 0.12 -21.52
CA MET A 275 1.02 0.31 -20.12
C MET A 275 -0.14 0.86 -19.29
N LEU A 276 -1.05 1.62 -19.86
CA LEU A 276 -2.26 2.09 -19.17
C LEU A 276 -3.23 0.95 -18.89
N PHE A 277 -3.32 -0.02 -19.81
CA PHE A 277 -4.21 -1.18 -19.73
C PHE A 277 -3.44 -2.50 -19.92
N PRO A 278 -2.49 -2.81 -19.01
CA PRO A 278 -1.69 -4.02 -19.15
C PRO A 278 -2.57 -5.27 -19.12
N ALA A 279 -2.24 -6.24 -19.95
CA ALA A 279 -2.86 -7.55 -19.88
C ALA A 279 -2.61 -8.15 -18.49
N GLN A 280 -3.65 -8.71 -17.90
CA GLN A 280 -3.51 -9.38 -16.61
C GLN A 280 -2.66 -10.65 -16.78
N GLY A 281 -1.47 -10.64 -16.18
CA GLY A 281 -0.60 -11.82 -16.13
C GLY A 281 -1.21 -12.90 -15.22
N LYS A 282 -0.90 -14.17 -15.50
CA LYS A 282 -1.22 -15.26 -14.57
C LYS A 282 -0.42 -15.07 -13.28
N PRO A 283 -1.03 -15.25 -12.09
CA PRO A 283 -0.28 -15.25 -10.85
C PRO A 283 0.89 -16.23 -10.90
N GLY A 284 2.08 -15.78 -10.47
CA GLY A 284 3.23 -16.68 -10.31
C GLY A 284 3.01 -17.72 -9.20
N PRO A 285 3.86 -18.73 -9.10
CA PRO A 285 3.78 -19.71 -8.02
C PRO A 285 3.92 -19.02 -6.66
N PRO A 286 3.22 -19.53 -5.62
CA PRO A 286 3.27 -18.94 -4.30
C PRO A 286 4.68 -19.02 -3.71
N LEU A 287 5.09 -17.98 -2.99
CA LEU A 287 6.38 -17.94 -2.30
C LEU A 287 6.37 -18.95 -1.14
N LEU A 288 7.36 -19.84 -1.12
CA LEU A 288 7.53 -20.82 -0.06
C LEU A 288 8.42 -20.24 1.07
N LEU A 289 8.31 -20.83 2.27
CA LEU A 289 9.15 -20.41 3.41
C LEU A 289 10.65 -20.58 3.13
N SER A 290 11.04 -21.55 2.31
CA SER A 290 12.42 -21.78 1.88
C SER A 290 13.00 -20.67 0.99
N ALA A 291 12.14 -19.87 0.36
CA ALA A 291 12.55 -18.74 -0.47
C ALA A 291 12.73 -17.43 0.35
N LEU A 292 12.36 -17.43 1.62
CA LEU A 292 12.63 -16.33 2.56
C LEU A 292 13.98 -16.51 3.26
N PRO A 293 14.57 -15.44 3.81
CA PRO A 293 15.75 -15.55 4.68
C PRO A 293 15.56 -16.60 5.77
N PRO A 294 16.59 -17.38 6.12
CA PRO A 294 16.49 -18.46 7.13
C PRO A 294 15.99 -17.95 8.49
N GLU A 295 16.30 -16.73 8.85
CA GLU A 295 15.86 -16.06 10.09
C GLU A 295 14.35 -15.91 10.17
N CYS A 296 13.65 -15.84 9.05
CA CYS A 296 12.20 -15.72 9.01
C CYS A 296 11.49 -16.95 9.60
N ARG A 297 12.14 -18.13 9.62
CA ARG A 297 11.64 -19.31 10.35
C ARG A 297 11.61 -19.05 11.86
N LYS A 298 12.67 -18.39 12.40
CA LYS A 298 12.73 -18.03 13.82
C LYS A 298 11.64 -17.02 14.16
N VAL A 299 11.44 -16.01 13.30
CA VAL A 299 10.36 -15.02 13.46
C VAL A 299 8.98 -15.68 13.45
N LEU A 300 8.76 -16.64 12.54
CA LEU A 300 7.50 -17.32 12.39
C LEU A 300 7.11 -18.14 13.64
N VAL A 301 8.07 -18.80 14.31
CA VAL A 301 7.80 -19.72 15.44
C VAL A 301 8.05 -19.09 16.80
N ALA A 302 8.67 -17.92 16.89
CA ALA A 302 8.88 -17.22 18.16
C ALA A 302 7.56 -16.99 18.91
N PRO A 303 7.57 -16.96 20.25
CA PRO A 303 6.39 -16.65 21.05
C PRO A 303 5.79 -15.27 20.77
#